data_3b88121d513cfcfbc91fcebb828534c0
#
_entry.id   3b88121d513cfcfbc91fcebb828534c0
#
_cell.length_a   1.000
_cell.length_b   1.000
_cell.length_c   1.000
_cell.angle_alpha   90.00
_cell.angle_beta   90.00
_cell.angle_gamma   90.00
#
_symmetry.space_group_name_H-M   'P 1'
#
loop_
_entity.id
_entity.type
_entity.pdbx_description
1 polymer ?
#
loop_
_entity_poly.entity_id
_entity_poly.type
_entity_poly.pdbx_seq_one_letter_code
_entity_poly.pdbx_strand_id
1 'polypeptide(L)'
;MKQGIITKTCAVAAALAMGVSLAACGGGSSADSDKGHVYFMNNKSEVVDQYKQLAEMYTEKTGVQVDVQTGASGTYDATMSSELAKSNAPTMFNISGFDQFAKYQKYCEPLQDTEAYKLLTDDGKAYSYTIDGDSFTLPYAAEWYGIIYNKKIINDYASKDYAVIKSADDIKDYKTLKAVAESINEHKDDLGVDGAFATPGLDASDTYRFSAHMGRIPLYYEYKDMNTTFSKTIKGTYLDNYKDLFDLELETSPTDPSLVSSKTYDDVTSEFALGQVAFYPNGVWAYTQIKGNEVADDDLGMLPYYMGIKGEEESGPAGVYDASWAVNKNASDKDKQATLDFIKWMVTDDEAKKILSQDMGFSVPFTTFDGDEFQPDNPLTKIARSYAADGKIEVRSFTVPDQQWQDDVAAALIEYAQGTGDWSKVKSAYVDGWATEWNNNEESLGSVPQAQKFDQQG
;
A
#
# COMPACT_ATOMS: atom_id res chain seq x y z
N MET A 1 3.86 53.12 48.85
CA MET A 1 2.98 54.25 48.41
C MET A 1 2.17 53.70 47.23
N LYS A 2 0.88 53.52 47.51
CA LYS A 2 -0.33 53.88 46.75
C LYS A 2 -0.36 53.37 45.29
N GLN A 3 -1.17 52.34 45.03
CA GLN A 3 -2.59 52.37 44.59
C GLN A 3 -2.72 52.91 43.14
N GLY A 4 -3.41 52.28 42.19
CA GLY A 4 -4.78 51.87 42.31
C GLY A 4 -5.25 51.04 41.10
N ILE A 5 -6.20 50.25 41.43
CA ILE A 5 -7.18 49.51 40.66
C ILE A 5 -8.10 50.46 39.91
N ILE A 6 -8.43 50.15 38.62
CA ILE A 6 -9.77 50.47 38.09
C ILE A 6 -10.20 49.39 37.06
N THR A 7 -11.12 48.54 37.52
CA THR A 7 -12.12 47.79 36.77
C THR A 7 -13.14 48.75 36.16
N LYS A 8 -13.60 48.56 34.94
CA LYS A 8 -14.98 48.88 34.52
C LYS A 8 -15.49 48.01 33.39
N THR A 9 -16.46 47.23 33.74
CA THR A 9 -17.49 46.55 32.97
C THR A 9 -18.47 47.57 32.35
N CYS A 10 -18.98 47.29 31.14
CA CYS A 10 -20.28 47.62 30.59
C CYS A 10 -20.38 46.94 29.22
N ALA A 11 -21.18 45.88 28.99
CA ALA A 11 -22.61 45.72 28.95
C ALA A 11 -23.29 46.34 27.70
N VAL A 12 -23.66 45.48 26.79
CA VAL A 12 -24.91 45.39 26.00
C VAL A 12 -25.41 46.62 25.24
N ALA A 13 -25.50 46.45 23.93
CA ALA A 13 -26.67 46.94 23.18
C ALA A 13 -26.83 46.10 21.89
N ALA A 14 -27.95 45.40 21.83
CA ALA A 14 -28.50 44.80 20.62
C ALA A 14 -29.18 45.87 19.81
N ALA A 15 -28.97 45.87 18.50
CA ALA A 15 -29.84 46.55 17.56
C ALA A 15 -30.05 45.68 16.31
N LEU A 16 -31.29 45.26 16.16
CA LEU A 16 -31.85 44.72 14.91
C LEU A 16 -31.74 45.76 13.79
N ALA A 17 -31.32 45.32 12.64
CA ALA A 17 -31.69 45.95 11.37
C ALA A 17 -31.94 44.87 10.32
N MET A 18 -33.18 44.82 9.85
CA MET A 18 -33.69 43.97 8.78
C MET A 18 -33.13 44.34 7.42
N GLY A 19 -32.90 43.30 6.66
CA GLY A 19 -33.30 43.21 5.25
C GLY A 19 -32.48 44.00 4.23
N VAL A 20 -31.64 43.28 3.48
CA VAL A 20 -31.67 43.35 2.02
C VAL A 20 -31.20 42.00 1.51
N SER A 21 -32.08 41.26 0.84
CA SER A 21 -31.82 40.12 0.03
C SER A 21 -30.94 40.52 -1.18
N LEU A 22 -29.67 40.25 -1.13
CA LEU A 22 -28.84 40.22 -2.32
C LEU A 22 -28.84 38.78 -2.82
N ALA A 23 -29.60 38.53 -3.84
CA ALA A 23 -29.38 37.45 -4.77
C ALA A 23 -28.01 37.62 -5.40
N ALA A 24 -26.98 37.08 -4.78
CA ALA A 24 -25.73 36.82 -5.46
C ALA A 24 -25.95 35.60 -6.33
N CYS A 25 -26.16 35.79 -7.61
CA CYS A 25 -25.91 34.78 -8.62
C CYS A 25 -24.42 34.40 -8.55
N GLY A 26 -24.09 33.48 -7.68
CA GLY A 26 -22.91 32.64 -7.78
C GLY A 26 -23.27 31.61 -8.85
N GLY A 27 -22.64 31.73 -10.03
CA GLY A 27 -22.67 30.68 -11.04
C GLY A 27 -21.96 29.43 -10.50
N GLY A 28 -22.66 28.65 -9.69
CA GLY A 28 -22.41 27.24 -9.57
C GLY A 28 -22.94 26.62 -10.86
N SER A 29 -22.08 26.08 -11.69
CA SER A 29 -22.48 25.16 -12.72
C SER A 29 -23.33 24.10 -12.03
N SER A 30 -24.66 24.14 -12.26
CA SER A 30 -25.55 23.06 -11.92
C SER A 30 -25.01 21.86 -12.70
N ALA A 31 -24.32 20.94 -11.99
CA ALA A 31 -24.03 19.62 -12.52
C ALA A 31 -25.35 19.12 -13.13
N ASP A 32 -25.29 18.69 -14.38
CA ASP A 32 -26.44 18.23 -15.12
C ASP A 32 -26.92 16.95 -14.44
N SER A 33 -27.93 17.07 -13.56
CA SER A 33 -28.43 15.98 -12.71
C SER A 33 -28.93 14.78 -13.52
N ASP A 34 -28.92 14.92 -14.86
CA ASP A 34 -29.32 13.87 -15.78
C ASP A 34 -28.18 12.92 -16.20
N LYS A 35 -26.91 13.30 -15.93
CA LYS A 35 -25.72 12.54 -16.36
C LYS A 35 -25.16 11.57 -15.31
N GLY A 36 -25.70 11.59 -14.09
CA GLY A 36 -25.17 10.85 -12.96
C GLY A 36 -23.97 11.56 -12.32
N HIS A 37 -23.44 10.95 -11.24
CA HIS A 37 -22.35 11.47 -10.41
C HIS A 37 -21.45 10.32 -9.98
N VAL A 38 -20.13 10.54 -10.00
CA VAL A 38 -19.15 9.60 -9.49
C VAL A 38 -18.62 10.11 -8.16
N TYR A 39 -18.75 9.32 -7.11
CA TYR A 39 -18.06 9.54 -5.86
C TYR A 39 -17.08 8.39 -5.61
N PHE A 40 -15.79 8.67 -5.75
CA PHE A 40 -14.72 7.69 -5.61
C PHE A 40 -14.04 7.79 -4.24
N MET A 41 -14.11 6.72 -3.46
CA MET A 41 -13.38 6.56 -2.20
C MET A 41 -12.06 5.82 -2.48
N ASN A 42 -10.96 6.59 -2.55
CA ASN A 42 -9.61 6.11 -2.86
C ASN A 42 -8.84 5.74 -1.59
N ASN A 43 -8.03 4.67 -1.64
CA ASN A 43 -7.16 4.25 -0.55
C ASN A 43 -5.67 4.57 -0.79
N LYS A 44 -5.29 5.03 -2.01
CA LYS A 44 -3.90 5.33 -2.36
C LYS A 44 -3.58 6.80 -2.11
N SER A 45 -3.03 7.08 -0.92
CA SER A 45 -2.68 8.44 -0.49
C SER A 45 -1.53 9.04 -1.31
N GLU A 46 -0.66 8.21 -1.87
CA GLU A 46 0.50 8.59 -2.66
C GLU A 46 0.18 9.13 -4.05
N VAL A 47 -1.06 8.96 -4.55
CA VAL A 47 -1.51 9.37 -5.88
C VAL A 47 -2.80 10.22 -5.86
N VAL A 48 -3.01 10.94 -4.77
CA VAL A 48 -4.21 11.80 -4.57
C VAL A 48 -4.37 12.84 -5.68
N ASP A 49 -3.28 13.50 -6.04
CA ASP A 49 -3.33 14.60 -7.01
C ASP A 49 -3.59 14.09 -8.43
N GLN A 50 -3.07 12.92 -8.77
CA GLN A 50 -3.32 12.27 -10.06
C GLN A 50 -4.79 11.84 -10.20
N TYR A 51 -5.40 11.28 -9.15
CA TYR A 51 -6.84 10.97 -9.19
C TYR A 51 -7.72 12.24 -9.26
N LYS A 52 -7.34 13.33 -8.62
CA LYS A 52 -8.04 14.62 -8.79
C LYS A 52 -7.91 15.12 -10.22
N GLN A 53 -6.72 15.04 -10.81
CA GLN A 53 -6.49 15.39 -12.21
C GLN A 53 -7.38 14.57 -13.16
N LEU A 54 -7.46 13.24 -12.99
CA LEU A 54 -8.35 12.37 -13.76
C LEU A 54 -9.81 12.77 -13.61
N ALA A 55 -10.24 13.11 -12.38
CA ALA A 55 -11.61 13.56 -12.10
C ALA A 55 -11.94 14.87 -12.82
N GLU A 56 -11.04 15.86 -12.78
CA GLU A 56 -11.19 17.14 -13.47
C GLU A 56 -11.26 16.95 -14.99
N MET A 57 -10.33 16.19 -15.58
CA MET A 57 -10.29 15.89 -17.01
C MET A 57 -11.58 15.21 -17.49
N TYR A 58 -12.07 14.21 -16.75
CA TYR A 58 -13.30 13.52 -17.09
C TYR A 58 -14.52 14.44 -16.99
N THR A 59 -14.58 15.24 -15.93
CA THR A 59 -15.66 16.24 -15.74
C THR A 59 -15.68 17.26 -16.86
N GLU A 60 -14.53 17.81 -17.25
CA GLU A 60 -14.43 18.74 -18.37
C GLU A 60 -14.86 18.11 -19.71
N LYS A 61 -14.48 16.87 -19.94
CA LYS A 61 -14.77 16.14 -21.19
C LYS A 61 -16.24 15.73 -21.32
N THR A 62 -16.88 15.34 -20.22
CA THR A 62 -18.20 14.69 -20.25
C THR A 62 -19.30 15.52 -19.61
N GLY A 63 -18.95 16.41 -18.69
CA GLY A 63 -19.86 17.13 -17.80
C GLY A 63 -20.40 16.27 -16.64
N VAL A 64 -19.92 15.02 -16.49
CA VAL A 64 -20.19 14.18 -15.31
C VAL A 64 -19.29 14.65 -14.17
N GLN A 65 -19.86 14.99 -13.02
CA GLN A 65 -19.07 15.35 -11.87
C GLN A 65 -18.42 14.11 -11.26
N VAL A 66 -17.12 14.22 -10.95
CA VAL A 66 -16.34 13.18 -10.26
C VAL A 66 -15.72 13.77 -9.00
N ASP A 67 -16.14 13.29 -7.84
CA ASP A 67 -15.58 13.66 -6.55
C ASP A 67 -14.67 12.53 -6.04
N VAL A 68 -13.43 12.84 -5.72
CA VAL A 68 -12.46 11.89 -5.16
C VAL A 68 -12.18 12.25 -3.71
N GLN A 69 -12.47 11.32 -2.82
CA GLN A 69 -12.06 11.40 -1.42
C GLN A 69 -11.04 10.29 -1.14
N THR A 70 -9.93 10.64 -0.50
CA THR A 70 -8.89 9.68 -0.13
C THR A 70 -8.94 9.42 1.36
N GLY A 71 -9.01 8.15 1.76
CA GLY A 71 -8.81 7.73 3.13
C GLY A 71 -7.32 7.83 3.49
N ALA A 72 -6.99 8.32 4.68
CA ALA A 72 -5.63 8.33 5.14
C ALA A 72 -5.12 6.89 5.34
N SER A 73 -3.82 6.70 5.14
CA SER A 73 -3.16 5.41 5.40
C SER A 73 -3.48 4.93 6.83
N GLY A 74 -3.77 3.65 6.99
CA GLY A 74 -4.15 3.03 8.27
C GLY A 74 -5.59 3.32 8.73
N THR A 75 -6.35 4.23 8.08
CA THR A 75 -7.73 4.56 8.48
C THR A 75 -8.77 4.36 7.40
N TYR A 76 -8.34 3.89 6.21
CA TYR A 76 -9.23 3.72 5.06
C TYR A 76 -10.44 2.84 5.37
N ASP A 77 -10.23 1.68 6.00
CA ASP A 77 -11.30 0.72 6.29
C ASP A 77 -12.39 1.29 7.23
N ALA A 78 -11.98 1.99 8.28
CA ALA A 78 -12.92 2.66 9.18
C ALA A 78 -13.70 3.79 8.47
N THR A 79 -13.00 4.59 7.65
CA THR A 79 -13.60 5.65 6.84
C THR A 79 -14.59 5.06 5.84
N MET A 80 -14.21 4.01 5.11
CA MET A 80 -15.03 3.33 4.12
C MET A 80 -16.31 2.75 4.74
N SER A 81 -16.20 2.11 5.91
CA SER A 81 -17.37 1.60 6.65
C SER A 81 -18.36 2.72 6.97
N SER A 82 -17.86 3.88 7.39
CA SER A 82 -18.68 5.06 7.69
C SER A 82 -19.30 5.67 6.42
N GLU A 83 -18.54 5.78 5.35
CA GLU A 83 -19.02 6.37 4.08
C GLU A 83 -20.09 5.51 3.42
N LEU A 84 -19.94 4.18 3.39
CA LEU A 84 -20.92 3.26 2.82
C LEU A 84 -22.26 3.24 3.58
N ALA A 85 -22.29 3.69 4.82
CA ALA A 85 -23.51 3.79 5.62
C ALA A 85 -24.32 5.07 5.35
N LYS A 86 -23.76 6.04 4.60
CA LYS A 86 -24.42 7.32 4.30
C LYS A 86 -25.41 7.19 3.13
N SER A 87 -26.35 8.13 3.05
CA SER A 87 -27.28 8.23 1.92
C SER A 87 -26.62 8.63 0.61
N ASN A 88 -25.49 9.34 0.68
CA ASN A 88 -24.64 9.71 -0.44
C ASN A 88 -23.32 8.88 -0.41
N ALA A 89 -23.47 7.57 -0.29
CA ALA A 89 -22.35 6.64 -0.23
C ALA A 89 -21.49 6.70 -1.52
N PRO A 90 -20.19 6.33 -1.43
CA PRO A 90 -19.34 6.20 -2.62
C PRO A 90 -19.98 5.29 -3.67
N THR A 91 -19.89 5.70 -4.94
CA THR A 91 -20.33 4.91 -6.09
C THR A 91 -19.22 4.01 -6.60
N MET A 92 -17.96 4.40 -6.33
CA MET A 92 -16.73 3.70 -6.63
C MET A 92 -15.84 3.65 -5.39
N PHE A 93 -15.18 2.54 -5.14
CA PHE A 93 -14.27 2.41 -4.01
C PHE A 93 -13.18 1.37 -4.25
N ASN A 94 -12.09 1.48 -3.49
CA ASN A 94 -11.03 0.49 -3.53
C ASN A 94 -11.32 -0.71 -2.63
N ILE A 95 -10.88 -1.86 -3.10
CA ILE A 95 -10.76 -3.11 -2.34
C ILE A 95 -9.30 -3.53 -2.37
N SER A 96 -8.73 -3.78 -1.20
CA SER A 96 -7.37 -4.27 -1.02
C SER A 96 -7.39 -5.51 -0.13
N GLY A 97 -7.22 -6.67 -0.74
CA GLY A 97 -7.25 -7.95 -0.04
C GLY A 97 -8.63 -8.60 0.07
N PHE A 98 -8.60 -9.89 0.35
CA PHE A 98 -9.82 -10.70 0.47
C PHE A 98 -10.69 -10.28 1.67
N ASP A 99 -10.07 -9.88 2.76
CA ASP A 99 -10.74 -9.44 3.98
C ASP A 99 -11.64 -8.22 3.72
N GLN A 100 -11.13 -7.20 3.03
CA GLN A 100 -11.94 -6.06 2.63
C GLN A 100 -13.03 -6.46 1.64
N PHE A 101 -12.70 -7.31 0.65
CA PHE A 101 -13.69 -7.81 -0.27
C PHE A 101 -14.83 -8.51 0.46
N ALA A 102 -14.53 -9.45 1.32
CA ALA A 102 -15.52 -10.18 2.08
C ALA A 102 -16.40 -9.27 2.95
N LYS A 103 -15.80 -8.27 3.60
CA LYS A 103 -16.51 -7.27 4.41
C LYS A 103 -17.45 -6.39 3.59
N TYR A 104 -17.00 -5.98 2.38
CA TYR A 104 -17.74 -5.02 1.54
C TYR A 104 -18.46 -5.66 0.36
N GLN A 105 -18.34 -6.96 0.12
CA GLN A 105 -18.99 -7.70 -0.97
C GLN A 105 -20.48 -7.39 -1.12
N LYS A 106 -21.18 -7.25 0.01
CA LYS A 106 -22.61 -6.89 0.03
C LYS A 106 -22.94 -5.54 -0.63
N TYR A 107 -21.93 -4.70 -0.87
CA TYR A 107 -22.05 -3.42 -1.57
C TYR A 107 -21.54 -3.49 -3.01
N CYS A 108 -20.87 -4.56 -3.42
CA CYS A 108 -20.26 -4.67 -4.73
C CYS A 108 -21.26 -5.09 -5.81
N GLU A 109 -21.20 -4.43 -6.96
CA GLU A 109 -21.92 -4.80 -8.19
C GLU A 109 -21.15 -5.90 -8.93
N PRO A 110 -21.80 -6.93 -9.48
CA PRO A 110 -21.14 -7.87 -10.41
C PRO A 110 -20.65 -7.14 -11.68
N LEU A 111 -19.40 -7.38 -12.07
CA LEU A 111 -18.72 -6.59 -13.12
C LEU A 111 -18.33 -7.40 -14.36
N GLN A 112 -18.47 -8.73 -14.36
CA GLN A 112 -18.00 -9.61 -15.45
C GLN A 112 -18.56 -9.27 -16.82
N ASP A 113 -19.75 -8.66 -16.90
CA ASP A 113 -20.39 -8.29 -18.16
C ASP A 113 -20.05 -6.85 -18.61
N THR A 114 -19.34 -6.09 -17.79
CA THR A 114 -18.97 -4.70 -18.09
C THR A 114 -17.90 -4.61 -19.17
N GLU A 115 -17.88 -3.48 -19.88
CA GLU A 115 -16.86 -3.22 -20.90
C GLU A 115 -15.45 -3.14 -20.32
N ALA A 116 -15.31 -2.55 -19.11
CA ALA A 116 -14.02 -2.47 -18.44
C ALA A 116 -13.48 -3.86 -18.06
N TYR A 117 -14.34 -4.75 -17.52
CA TYR A 117 -13.92 -6.12 -17.18
C TYR A 117 -13.45 -6.92 -18.40
N LYS A 118 -14.11 -6.75 -19.55
CA LYS A 118 -13.71 -7.42 -20.80
C LYS A 118 -12.32 -7.01 -21.30
N LEU A 119 -11.85 -5.82 -20.91
CA LEU A 119 -10.52 -5.30 -21.25
C LEU A 119 -9.42 -5.80 -20.31
N LEU A 120 -9.74 -6.44 -19.18
CA LEU A 120 -8.73 -7.06 -18.31
C LEU A 120 -7.94 -8.13 -19.07
N THR A 121 -6.65 -8.21 -18.82
CA THR A 121 -5.81 -9.35 -19.19
C THR A 121 -6.28 -10.63 -18.48
N ASP A 122 -5.80 -11.79 -18.90
CA ASP A 122 -6.13 -13.05 -18.21
C ASP A 122 -5.63 -13.03 -16.76
N ASP A 123 -4.44 -12.47 -16.51
CA ASP A 123 -3.93 -12.25 -15.16
C ASP A 123 -4.83 -11.29 -14.37
N GLY A 124 -5.22 -10.15 -14.96
CA GLY A 124 -6.15 -9.21 -14.32
C GLY A 124 -7.47 -9.88 -13.91
N LYS A 125 -8.02 -10.76 -14.76
CA LYS A 125 -9.22 -11.53 -14.41
C LYS A 125 -8.98 -12.55 -13.30
N ALA A 126 -7.80 -13.18 -13.26
CA ALA A 126 -7.44 -14.14 -12.22
C ALA A 126 -7.35 -13.51 -10.83
N TYR A 127 -7.04 -12.21 -10.73
CA TYR A 127 -6.99 -11.47 -9.46
C TYR A 127 -8.30 -10.74 -9.11
N SER A 128 -9.33 -10.78 -9.97
CA SER A 128 -10.66 -10.29 -9.62
C SER A 128 -11.29 -11.16 -8.55
N TYR A 129 -11.83 -10.56 -7.50
CA TYR A 129 -12.54 -11.28 -6.46
C TYR A 129 -13.86 -11.83 -7.00
N THR A 130 -14.01 -13.14 -6.94
CA THR A 130 -15.12 -13.88 -7.57
C THR A 130 -15.86 -14.74 -6.55
N ILE A 131 -17.19 -14.73 -6.60
CA ILE A 131 -18.06 -15.61 -5.81
C ILE A 131 -19.13 -16.19 -6.74
N ASP A 132 -19.31 -17.50 -6.69
CA ASP A 132 -20.31 -18.24 -7.47
C ASP A 132 -20.26 -17.98 -8.98
N GLY A 133 -19.09 -17.58 -9.49
CA GLY A 133 -18.86 -17.26 -10.90
C GLY A 133 -19.04 -15.79 -11.27
N ASP A 134 -19.54 -14.96 -10.38
CA ASP A 134 -19.60 -13.52 -10.55
C ASP A 134 -18.32 -12.83 -10.07
N SER A 135 -17.77 -11.92 -10.88
CA SER A 135 -16.60 -11.11 -10.56
C SER A 135 -17.02 -9.71 -10.08
N PHE A 136 -16.47 -9.26 -8.97
CA PHE A 136 -16.92 -8.05 -8.27
C PHE A 136 -15.92 -6.91 -8.26
N THR A 137 -14.70 -7.15 -8.75
CA THR A 137 -13.63 -6.14 -8.72
C THR A 137 -12.88 -6.06 -10.03
N LEU A 138 -12.28 -4.91 -10.28
CA LEU A 138 -11.40 -4.63 -11.41
C LEU A 138 -10.00 -4.35 -10.85
N PRO A 139 -9.08 -5.34 -10.82
CA PRO A 139 -7.69 -5.10 -10.47
C PRO A 139 -7.09 -4.04 -11.40
N TYR A 140 -6.42 -3.04 -10.83
CA TYR A 140 -5.88 -1.94 -11.62
C TYR A 140 -4.38 -1.72 -11.46
N ALA A 141 -3.75 -2.34 -10.46
CA ALA A 141 -2.31 -2.24 -10.26
C ALA A 141 -1.73 -3.58 -9.81
N ALA A 142 -0.72 -4.03 -10.53
CA ALA A 142 0.24 -5.03 -10.06
C ALA A 142 1.45 -4.27 -9.51
N GLU A 143 1.82 -4.54 -8.27
CA GLU A 143 2.89 -3.87 -7.57
C GLU A 143 3.84 -4.88 -6.93
N TRP A 144 5.06 -4.45 -6.61
CA TRP A 144 6.07 -5.29 -5.97
C TRP A 144 6.64 -4.60 -4.76
N TYR A 145 7.06 -5.37 -3.77
CA TYR A 145 7.76 -4.89 -2.60
C TYR A 145 8.96 -5.77 -2.24
N GLY A 146 9.92 -5.15 -1.58
CA GLY A 146 11.18 -5.76 -1.19
C GLY A 146 12.01 -4.77 -0.40
N ILE A 147 13.32 -4.84 -0.52
CA ILE A 147 14.24 -3.91 0.12
C ILE A 147 14.79 -2.97 -0.96
N ILE A 148 14.22 -1.76 -1.02
CA ILE A 148 14.76 -0.70 -1.89
C ILE A 148 16.13 -0.30 -1.35
N TYR A 149 17.10 -0.04 -2.23
CA TYR A 149 18.42 0.40 -1.80
C TYR A 149 18.98 1.52 -2.66
N ASN A 150 19.85 2.34 -2.06
CA ASN A 150 20.55 3.43 -2.72
C ASN A 150 21.88 2.92 -3.28
N LYS A 151 21.98 2.73 -4.61
CA LYS A 151 23.18 2.25 -5.30
C LYS A 151 24.39 3.12 -5.05
N LYS A 152 24.21 4.45 -4.91
CA LYS A 152 25.31 5.37 -4.65
C LYS A 152 25.98 5.06 -3.32
N ILE A 153 25.17 4.88 -2.25
CA ILE A 153 25.70 4.50 -0.93
C ILE A 153 26.36 3.13 -0.98
N ILE A 154 25.72 2.14 -1.61
CA ILE A 154 26.27 0.79 -1.71
C ILE A 154 27.58 0.78 -2.52
N ASN A 155 27.68 1.55 -3.59
CA ASN A 155 28.90 1.66 -4.41
C ASN A 155 30.01 2.38 -3.64
N ASP A 156 29.69 3.45 -2.88
CA ASP A 156 30.68 4.11 -2.03
C ASP A 156 31.19 3.14 -0.94
N TYR A 157 30.30 2.45 -0.26
CA TYR A 157 30.63 1.40 0.70
C TYR A 157 31.52 0.32 0.08
N ALA A 158 31.15 -0.23 -1.08
CA ALA A 158 31.89 -1.31 -1.76
C ALA A 158 33.32 -0.89 -2.18
N SER A 159 33.59 0.42 -2.24
CA SER A 159 34.92 0.98 -2.53
C SER A 159 35.87 1.02 -1.31
N LYS A 160 35.34 0.83 -0.11
CA LYS A 160 36.08 0.98 1.16
C LYS A 160 36.87 -0.30 1.49
N ASP A 161 37.95 -0.16 2.23
CA ASP A 161 38.79 -1.29 2.64
C ASP A 161 38.09 -2.25 3.62
N TYR A 162 37.08 -1.75 4.36
CA TYR A 162 36.28 -2.53 5.30
C TYR A 162 35.03 -3.17 4.66
N ALA A 163 34.78 -2.94 3.37
CA ALA A 163 33.61 -3.48 2.69
C ALA A 163 33.66 -5.01 2.58
N VAL A 164 32.52 -5.65 2.85
CA VAL A 164 32.38 -7.12 2.77
C VAL A 164 31.88 -7.59 1.38
N ILE A 165 31.52 -6.64 0.52
CA ILE A 165 31.07 -6.87 -0.86
C ILE A 165 31.87 -6.02 -1.85
N LYS A 166 31.74 -6.35 -3.14
CA LYS A 166 32.32 -5.57 -4.25
C LYS A 166 31.27 -4.82 -5.06
N SER A 167 30.04 -5.27 -5.03
CA SER A 167 28.87 -4.64 -5.67
C SER A 167 27.59 -5.05 -4.96
N ALA A 168 26.49 -4.36 -5.24
CA ALA A 168 25.16 -4.75 -4.77
C ALA A 168 24.77 -6.17 -5.20
N ASP A 169 25.26 -6.65 -6.34
CA ASP A 169 24.98 -8.00 -6.86
C ASP A 169 25.54 -9.13 -5.99
N ASP A 170 26.43 -8.82 -5.04
CA ASP A 170 26.93 -9.78 -4.07
C ASP A 170 25.92 -10.05 -2.94
N ILE A 171 24.89 -9.20 -2.76
CA ILE A 171 23.84 -9.36 -1.75
C ILE A 171 22.77 -10.32 -2.31
N LYS A 172 22.90 -11.61 -1.99
CA LYS A 172 22.06 -12.69 -2.53
C LYS A 172 21.35 -13.49 -1.44
N ASP A 173 21.60 -13.19 -0.18
CA ASP A 173 21.05 -13.88 0.98
C ASP A 173 21.06 -12.97 2.20
N TYR A 174 20.32 -13.36 3.24
CA TYR A 174 20.25 -12.64 4.51
C TYR A 174 21.63 -12.47 5.19
N LYS A 175 22.48 -13.50 5.10
CA LYS A 175 23.79 -13.46 5.75
C LYS A 175 24.65 -12.32 5.17
N THR A 176 24.64 -12.17 3.86
CA THR A 176 25.39 -11.08 3.20
C THR A 176 24.73 -9.74 3.45
N LEU A 177 23.37 -9.65 3.37
CA LEU A 177 22.62 -8.43 3.69
C LEU A 177 22.93 -7.95 5.10
N LYS A 178 22.89 -8.86 6.10
CA LYS A 178 23.20 -8.56 7.50
C LYS A 178 24.62 -8.01 7.66
N ALA A 179 25.61 -8.70 7.08
CA ALA A 179 27.00 -8.26 7.19
C ALA A 179 27.24 -6.89 6.54
N VAL A 180 26.56 -6.59 5.43
CA VAL A 180 26.61 -5.28 4.77
C VAL A 180 25.97 -4.20 5.66
N ALA A 181 24.77 -4.45 6.17
CA ALA A 181 24.04 -3.49 6.99
C ALA A 181 24.77 -3.17 8.31
N GLU A 182 25.26 -4.20 8.99
CA GLU A 182 26.06 -4.02 10.24
C GLU A 182 27.34 -3.19 9.95
N SER A 183 28.04 -3.50 8.85
CA SER A 183 29.26 -2.78 8.47
C SER A 183 28.99 -1.33 8.05
N ILE A 184 27.90 -1.06 7.31
CA ILE A 184 27.49 0.31 6.97
C ILE A 184 27.16 1.08 8.24
N ASN A 185 26.41 0.49 9.17
CA ASN A 185 26.04 1.14 10.41
C ASN A 185 27.25 1.41 11.33
N GLU A 186 28.22 0.50 11.36
CA GLU A 186 29.48 0.71 12.11
C GLU A 186 30.30 1.88 11.53
N HIS A 187 30.26 2.09 10.20
CA HIS A 187 31.05 3.10 9.51
C HIS A 187 30.19 4.25 8.95
N LYS A 188 29.01 4.47 9.52
CA LYS A 188 28.04 5.45 9.00
C LYS A 188 28.58 6.88 8.92
N ASP A 189 29.42 7.30 9.86
CA ASP A 189 30.05 8.62 9.84
C ASP A 189 31.01 8.79 8.64
N ASP A 190 31.77 7.74 8.25
CA ASP A 190 32.67 7.76 7.10
C ASP A 190 31.88 7.75 5.77
N LEU A 191 30.72 7.14 5.77
CA LEU A 191 29.82 7.06 4.61
C LEU A 191 28.86 8.26 4.50
N GLY A 192 28.78 9.08 5.55
CA GLY A 192 27.89 10.24 5.60
C GLY A 192 26.41 9.86 5.62
N VAL A 193 26.07 8.74 6.27
CA VAL A 193 24.68 8.27 6.44
C VAL A 193 24.31 8.24 7.93
N ASP A 194 23.00 8.21 8.23
CA ASP A 194 22.48 8.16 9.59
C ASP A 194 22.28 6.72 10.10
N GLY A 195 22.14 5.77 9.18
CA GLY A 195 21.98 4.34 9.45
C GLY A 195 22.10 3.49 8.20
N ALA A 196 22.08 2.17 8.35
CA ALA A 196 22.03 1.27 7.19
C ALA A 196 20.59 1.09 6.69
N PHE A 197 19.64 0.78 7.56
CA PHE A 197 18.23 0.66 7.23
C PHE A 197 17.45 1.92 7.60
N ALA A 198 16.43 2.24 6.80
CA ALA A 198 15.41 3.20 7.20
C ALA A 198 14.70 2.70 8.46
N THR A 199 14.26 3.62 9.29
CA THR A 199 13.58 3.29 10.56
C THR A 199 12.38 2.38 10.31
N PRO A 200 12.21 1.29 11.08
CA PRO A 200 10.97 0.52 11.06
C PRO A 200 9.86 1.34 11.70
N GLY A 201 9.19 2.19 10.91
CA GLY A 201 8.08 3.01 11.37
C GLY A 201 6.90 2.14 11.78
N LEU A 202 6.47 2.27 13.02
CA LEU A 202 5.34 1.55 13.58
C LEU A 202 4.18 2.49 13.99
N ASP A 203 4.13 3.70 13.42
CA ASP A 203 2.91 4.50 13.42
C ASP A 203 1.82 3.83 12.58
N ALA A 204 0.56 4.09 12.86
CA ALA A 204 -0.59 3.49 12.14
C ALA A 204 -0.51 3.67 10.61
N SER A 205 0.19 4.70 10.13
CA SER A 205 0.38 4.92 8.69
C SER A 205 1.42 3.99 8.05
N ASP A 206 2.26 3.29 8.85
CA ASP A 206 3.43 2.56 8.37
C ASP A 206 3.52 1.09 8.82
N THR A 207 2.75 0.69 9.85
CA THR A 207 2.77 -0.69 10.41
C THR A 207 2.55 -1.78 9.37
N TYR A 208 1.81 -1.50 8.28
CA TYR A 208 1.51 -2.48 7.23
C TYR A 208 2.76 -3.05 6.55
N ARG A 209 3.86 -2.29 6.51
CA ARG A 209 5.13 -2.80 5.97
C ARG A 209 5.64 -4.01 6.74
N PHE A 210 5.36 -4.07 8.03
CA PHE A 210 5.79 -5.16 8.91
C PHE A 210 4.70 -6.22 9.08
N SER A 211 3.51 -5.83 9.53
CA SER A 211 2.42 -6.79 9.80
C SER A 211 1.88 -7.47 8.53
N ALA A 212 1.79 -6.73 7.41
CA ALA A 212 1.29 -7.27 6.15
C ALA A 212 2.42 -7.69 5.19
N HIS A 213 3.32 -6.79 4.78
CA HIS A 213 4.28 -7.11 3.73
C HIS A 213 5.39 -8.03 4.22
N MET A 214 6.20 -7.60 5.17
CA MET A 214 7.26 -8.44 5.73
C MET A 214 6.66 -9.72 6.36
N GLY A 215 5.50 -9.60 7.04
CA GLY A 215 4.81 -10.72 7.65
C GLY A 215 4.32 -11.79 6.67
N ARG A 216 4.06 -11.45 5.41
CA ARG A 216 3.65 -12.41 4.37
C ARG A 216 4.82 -13.27 3.84
N ILE A 217 6.07 -12.86 4.03
CA ILE A 217 7.21 -13.63 3.55
C ILE A 217 7.37 -14.98 4.29
N PRO A 218 7.34 -15.03 5.63
CA PRO A 218 7.29 -16.31 6.37
C PRO A 218 6.12 -17.20 5.97
N LEU A 219 4.95 -16.59 5.72
CA LEU A 219 3.74 -17.31 5.31
C LEU A 219 3.92 -17.97 3.93
N TYR A 220 4.52 -17.25 2.96
CA TYR A 220 4.82 -17.79 1.64
C TYR A 220 5.64 -19.08 1.72
N TYR A 221 6.73 -19.08 2.49
CA TYR A 221 7.59 -20.26 2.63
C TYR A 221 6.90 -21.39 3.40
N GLU A 222 6.11 -21.08 4.44
CA GLU A 222 5.33 -22.07 5.15
C GLU A 222 4.27 -22.72 4.24
N TYR A 223 3.58 -21.94 3.41
CA TYR A 223 2.62 -22.44 2.45
C TYR A 223 3.27 -23.27 1.34
N LYS A 224 4.46 -22.88 0.89
CA LYS A 224 5.28 -23.67 -0.04
C LYS A 224 5.61 -25.05 0.54
N ASP A 225 6.05 -25.10 1.80
CA ASP A 225 6.34 -26.36 2.49
C ASP A 225 5.09 -27.23 2.71
N MET A 226 3.96 -26.60 2.95
CA MET A 226 2.66 -27.27 3.10
C MET A 226 2.03 -27.67 1.75
N ASN A 227 2.57 -27.22 0.64
CA ASN A 227 1.99 -27.34 -0.71
C ASN A 227 0.54 -26.86 -0.78
N THR A 228 0.26 -25.68 -0.24
CA THR A 228 -1.07 -25.05 -0.20
C THR A 228 -0.98 -23.55 -0.45
N THR A 229 -2.09 -22.96 -0.88
CA THR A 229 -2.23 -21.50 -1.04
C THR A 229 -3.07 -20.86 0.06
N PHE A 230 -3.65 -21.66 0.93
CA PHE A 230 -4.46 -21.19 2.06
C PHE A 230 -4.53 -22.24 3.17
N SER A 231 -4.51 -21.78 4.41
CA SER A 231 -4.82 -22.57 5.59
C SER A 231 -5.42 -21.69 6.69
N LYS A 232 -6.46 -22.17 7.36
CA LYS A 232 -7.04 -21.50 8.54
C LYS A 232 -6.11 -21.52 9.75
N THR A 233 -5.07 -22.35 9.72
CA THR A 233 -4.08 -22.44 10.80
C THR A 233 -2.68 -22.46 10.21
N ILE A 234 -1.76 -21.77 10.86
CA ILE A 234 -0.34 -21.71 10.53
C ILE A 234 0.51 -22.08 11.75
N LYS A 235 1.76 -22.44 11.53
CA LYS A 235 2.69 -22.85 12.60
C LYS A 235 3.65 -21.74 12.99
N GLY A 236 3.80 -20.72 12.13
CA GLY A 236 4.82 -19.69 12.29
C GLY A 236 6.24 -20.23 12.14
N THR A 237 6.41 -21.20 11.22
CA THR A 237 7.68 -21.95 11.01
C THR A 237 8.87 -21.02 10.83
N TYR A 238 8.69 -19.89 10.15
CA TYR A 238 9.73 -18.94 9.78
C TYR A 238 9.69 -17.61 10.57
N LEU A 239 9.00 -17.57 11.72
CA LEU A 239 8.92 -16.36 12.53
C LEU A 239 10.23 -15.95 13.21
N ASP A 240 11.15 -16.89 13.43
CA ASP A 240 12.49 -16.54 13.92
C ASP A 240 13.31 -15.85 12.82
N ASN A 241 13.13 -16.23 11.56
CA ASN A 241 13.72 -15.55 10.41
C ASN A 241 13.16 -14.12 10.21
N TYR A 242 11.85 -13.97 10.43
CA TYR A 242 11.22 -12.65 10.45
C TYR A 242 11.80 -11.77 11.56
N LYS A 243 11.95 -12.33 12.77
CA LYS A 243 12.58 -11.65 13.89
C LYS A 243 13.98 -11.14 13.54
N ASP A 244 14.80 -12.02 12.96
CA ASP A 244 16.19 -11.70 12.63
C ASP A 244 16.31 -10.50 11.68
N LEU A 245 15.42 -10.39 10.67
CA LEU A 245 15.40 -9.23 9.78
C LEU A 245 14.85 -7.98 10.48
N PHE A 246 13.79 -8.12 11.27
CA PHE A 246 13.21 -7.00 12.02
C PHE A 246 14.21 -6.43 13.04
N ASP A 247 14.94 -7.29 13.77
CA ASP A 247 16.01 -6.87 14.67
C ASP A 247 17.13 -6.14 13.92
N LEU A 248 17.53 -6.64 12.75
CA LEU A 248 18.54 -5.99 11.93
C LEU A 248 18.13 -4.56 11.55
N GLU A 249 16.87 -4.37 11.16
CA GLU A 249 16.34 -3.04 10.85
C GLU A 249 16.32 -2.14 12.09
N LEU A 250 15.86 -2.65 13.25
CA LEU A 250 15.86 -1.91 14.51
C LEU A 250 17.27 -1.47 14.94
N GLU A 251 18.25 -2.39 14.87
CA GLU A 251 19.61 -2.18 15.35
C GLU A 251 20.45 -1.27 14.45
N THR A 252 20.10 -1.19 13.16
CA THR A 252 20.89 -0.44 12.16
C THR A 252 20.19 0.78 11.59
N SER A 253 19.01 1.12 12.11
CA SER A 253 18.28 2.33 11.76
C SER A 253 18.71 3.56 12.59
N PRO A 254 18.43 4.80 12.12
CA PRO A 254 18.82 6.01 12.83
C PRO A 254 17.98 6.29 14.08
N THR A 255 16.80 5.67 14.23
CA THR A 255 15.87 5.97 15.32
C THR A 255 16.02 4.97 16.48
N ASP A 256 16.02 5.48 17.70
CA ASP A 256 15.98 4.62 18.91
C ASP A 256 14.73 3.73 18.88
N PRO A 257 14.85 2.41 19.12
CA PRO A 257 13.73 1.48 19.08
C PRO A 257 12.52 1.89 19.94
N SER A 258 12.73 2.63 21.03
CA SER A 258 11.63 3.13 21.87
C SER A 258 10.74 4.19 21.18
N LEU A 259 11.20 4.78 20.08
CA LEU A 259 10.53 5.86 19.36
C LEU A 259 9.90 5.43 18.03
N VAL A 260 10.07 4.19 17.59
CA VAL A 260 9.60 3.72 16.27
C VAL A 260 8.08 3.82 16.10
N SER A 261 7.31 3.72 17.19
CA SER A 261 5.85 3.89 17.14
C SER A 261 5.37 5.32 16.83
N SER A 262 6.27 6.30 16.88
CA SER A 262 5.99 7.69 16.50
C SER A 262 6.47 8.05 15.08
N LYS A 263 7.12 7.12 14.40
CA LYS A 263 7.64 7.34 13.06
C LYS A 263 6.58 6.97 12.02
N THR A 264 6.16 8.00 11.29
CA THR A 264 5.17 7.88 10.22
C THR A 264 5.79 7.36 8.93
N TYR A 265 4.95 6.92 8.01
CA TYR A 265 5.33 6.57 6.65
C TYR A 265 6.15 7.68 5.96
N ASP A 266 5.71 8.94 6.10
CA ASP A 266 6.39 10.08 5.48
C ASP A 266 7.76 10.36 6.13
N ASP A 267 7.88 10.22 7.47
CA ASP A 267 9.16 10.37 8.15
C ASP A 267 10.19 9.38 7.62
N VAL A 268 9.80 8.10 7.52
CA VAL A 268 10.69 7.01 7.10
C VAL A 268 11.00 7.08 5.60
N THR A 269 10.02 7.40 4.77
CA THR A 269 10.26 7.61 3.34
C THR A 269 11.26 8.75 3.11
N SER A 270 11.17 9.81 3.92
CA SER A 270 12.10 10.95 3.85
C SER A 270 13.54 10.56 4.21
N GLU A 271 13.76 9.67 5.21
CA GLU A 271 15.10 9.17 5.55
C GLU A 271 15.80 8.57 4.31
N PHE A 272 15.08 7.78 3.52
CA PHE A 272 15.62 7.20 2.29
C PHE A 272 15.72 8.22 1.15
N ALA A 273 14.67 8.97 0.88
CA ALA A 273 14.61 9.93 -0.23
C ALA A 273 15.70 11.02 -0.13
N LEU A 274 16.11 11.38 1.08
CA LEU A 274 17.20 12.33 1.36
C LEU A 274 18.59 11.66 1.40
N GLY A 275 18.70 10.36 1.11
CA GLY A 275 19.96 9.64 1.09
C GLY A 275 20.61 9.44 2.45
N GLN A 276 19.82 9.47 3.52
CA GLN A 276 20.31 9.31 4.90
C GLN A 276 20.55 7.84 5.29
N VAL A 277 19.99 6.90 4.53
CA VAL A 277 20.08 5.46 4.77
C VAL A 277 20.30 4.68 3.46
N ALA A 278 20.90 3.49 3.57
CA ALA A 278 21.22 2.66 2.41
C ALA A 278 20.04 1.78 1.95
N PHE A 279 19.24 1.24 2.88
CA PHE A 279 18.18 0.28 2.63
C PHE A 279 16.84 0.79 3.15
N TYR A 280 15.78 0.55 2.36
CA TYR A 280 14.40 0.93 2.69
C TYR A 280 13.43 -0.19 2.31
N PRO A 281 13.02 -1.05 3.25
CA PRO A 281 12.01 -2.07 3.01
C PRO A 281 10.66 -1.43 2.69
N ASN A 282 10.27 -1.43 1.42
CA ASN A 282 9.00 -0.88 0.94
C ASN A 282 8.71 -1.37 -0.49
N GLY A 283 7.63 -0.90 -1.09
CA GLY A 283 7.21 -1.26 -2.43
C GLY A 283 7.45 -0.18 -3.48
N VAL A 284 7.18 -0.57 -4.72
CA VAL A 284 7.37 0.30 -5.91
C VAL A 284 6.56 1.59 -5.84
N TRP A 285 5.46 1.64 -5.09
CA TRP A 285 4.63 2.83 -4.87
C TRP A 285 5.38 3.96 -4.16
N ALA A 286 6.38 3.66 -3.32
CA ALA A 286 7.17 4.67 -2.63
C ALA A 286 7.95 5.58 -3.59
N TYR A 287 8.14 5.15 -4.85
CA TYR A 287 8.84 5.95 -5.86
C TYR A 287 8.24 7.34 -6.07
N THR A 288 6.92 7.49 -6.00
CA THR A 288 6.26 8.80 -6.17
C THR A 288 6.71 9.83 -5.15
N GLN A 289 7.10 9.39 -3.94
CA GLN A 289 7.61 10.25 -2.87
C GLN A 289 9.15 10.33 -2.83
N ILE A 290 9.84 9.37 -3.46
CA ILE A 290 11.31 9.39 -3.61
C ILE A 290 11.72 10.26 -4.80
N LYS A 291 10.97 10.23 -5.89
CA LYS A 291 11.25 10.94 -7.15
C LYS A 291 11.49 12.44 -6.92
N GLY A 292 12.60 12.94 -7.48
CA GLY A 292 12.92 14.37 -7.43
C GLY A 292 13.57 14.84 -6.12
N ASN A 293 13.90 13.94 -5.20
CA ASN A 293 14.70 14.19 -4.02
C ASN A 293 16.20 13.88 -4.27
N GLU A 294 16.98 13.63 -3.22
CA GLU A 294 18.43 13.44 -3.32
C GLU A 294 18.84 12.10 -3.96
N VAL A 295 17.99 11.07 -3.86
CA VAL A 295 18.24 9.76 -4.49
C VAL A 295 17.75 9.81 -5.94
N ALA A 296 18.68 9.79 -6.89
CA ALA A 296 18.37 9.82 -8.31
C ALA A 296 17.77 8.48 -8.77
N ASP A 297 16.97 8.50 -9.85
CA ASP A 297 16.32 7.31 -10.43
C ASP A 297 17.34 6.21 -10.78
N ASP A 298 18.51 6.57 -11.31
CA ASP A 298 19.59 5.63 -11.66
C ASP A 298 20.26 5.01 -10.42
N ASP A 299 20.14 5.65 -9.26
CA ASP A 299 20.68 5.17 -7.99
C ASP A 299 19.71 4.26 -7.24
N LEU A 300 18.50 4.04 -7.76
CA LEU A 300 17.53 3.12 -7.16
C LEU A 300 17.83 1.66 -7.53
N GLY A 301 17.79 0.79 -6.52
CA GLY A 301 17.81 -0.66 -6.65
C GLY A 301 16.75 -1.30 -5.76
N MET A 302 16.47 -2.58 -5.97
CA MET A 302 15.55 -3.35 -5.14
C MET A 302 16.07 -4.77 -4.99
N LEU A 303 16.08 -5.29 -3.77
CA LEU A 303 16.36 -6.68 -3.41
C LEU A 303 15.05 -7.35 -2.96
N PRO A 304 14.94 -8.67 -3.09
CA PRO A 304 13.94 -9.43 -2.36
C PRO A 304 14.09 -9.27 -0.85
N TYR A 305 13.07 -9.65 -0.08
CA TYR A 305 13.23 -9.85 1.36
C TYR A 305 14.06 -11.10 1.61
N TYR A 306 15.30 -10.93 2.00
CA TYR A 306 16.17 -12.01 2.46
C TYR A 306 16.05 -12.16 3.97
N MET A 307 15.64 -13.35 4.44
CA MET A 307 15.38 -13.65 5.85
C MET A 307 16.18 -14.87 6.38
N GLY A 308 17.12 -15.39 5.59
CA GLY A 308 17.86 -16.61 5.95
C GLY A 308 17.06 -17.89 5.74
N ILE A 309 16.06 -17.86 4.86
CA ILE A 309 15.25 -19.02 4.53
C ILE A 309 15.85 -19.71 3.31
N LYS A 310 15.98 -21.04 3.39
CA LYS A 310 16.58 -21.84 2.32
C LYS A 310 15.83 -21.63 1.00
N GLY A 311 16.56 -21.30 -0.05
CA GLY A 311 16.02 -21.06 -1.38
C GLY A 311 15.66 -19.59 -1.65
N GLU A 312 15.91 -18.69 -0.68
CA GLU A 312 15.65 -17.27 -0.86
C GLU A 312 16.48 -16.62 -1.97
N GLU A 313 17.65 -17.21 -2.27
CA GLU A 313 18.55 -16.80 -3.35
C GLU A 313 17.93 -16.91 -4.75
N GLU A 314 16.89 -17.73 -4.89
CA GLU A 314 16.13 -17.89 -6.14
C GLU A 314 14.92 -16.95 -6.22
N SER A 315 14.64 -16.19 -5.18
CA SER A 315 13.47 -15.33 -5.09
C SER A 315 13.71 -13.97 -5.74
N GLY A 316 12.64 -13.40 -6.29
CA GLY A 316 12.50 -11.99 -6.67
C GLY A 316 11.71 -11.21 -5.61
N PRO A 317 11.50 -9.91 -5.80
CA PRO A 317 10.60 -9.10 -4.99
C PRO A 317 9.20 -9.71 -4.89
N ALA A 318 8.51 -9.43 -3.80
CA ALA A 318 7.18 -9.98 -3.57
C ALA A 318 6.13 -9.24 -4.40
N GLY A 319 5.32 -9.97 -5.15
CA GLY A 319 4.21 -9.42 -5.93
C GLY A 319 2.95 -9.24 -5.09
N VAL A 320 2.27 -8.10 -5.26
CA VAL A 320 0.98 -7.79 -4.65
C VAL A 320 0.02 -7.27 -5.71
N TYR A 321 -1.18 -7.84 -5.74
CA TYR A 321 -2.22 -7.55 -6.72
C TYR A 321 -3.53 -7.14 -6.03
N ASP A 322 -3.42 -6.60 -4.83
CA ASP A 322 -4.56 -6.31 -3.95
C ASP A 322 -5.33 -5.05 -4.36
N ALA A 323 -4.77 -4.20 -5.24
CA ALA A 323 -5.41 -2.94 -5.62
C ALA A 323 -6.49 -3.14 -6.69
N SER A 324 -7.76 -3.06 -6.27
CA SER A 324 -8.92 -3.24 -7.16
C SER A 324 -9.94 -2.14 -7.00
N TRP A 325 -10.63 -1.78 -8.08
CA TRP A 325 -11.84 -0.95 -8.05
C TRP A 325 -13.08 -1.82 -7.90
N ALA A 326 -14.03 -1.33 -7.10
CA ALA A 326 -15.39 -1.89 -6.99
C ALA A 326 -16.43 -0.80 -7.23
N VAL A 327 -17.60 -1.19 -7.69
CA VAL A 327 -18.75 -0.32 -7.95
C VAL A 327 -19.86 -0.63 -6.93
N ASN A 328 -20.46 0.42 -6.36
CA ASN A 328 -21.49 0.26 -5.35
C ASN A 328 -22.84 -0.12 -6.00
N LYS A 329 -23.30 -1.34 -5.76
CA LYS A 329 -24.59 -1.82 -6.29
C LYS A 329 -25.81 -1.04 -5.78
N ASN A 330 -25.67 -0.34 -4.64
CA ASN A 330 -26.75 0.46 -4.05
C ASN A 330 -26.82 1.89 -4.59
N ALA A 331 -25.86 2.30 -5.44
CA ALA A 331 -25.91 3.57 -6.15
C ALA A 331 -27.09 3.57 -7.14
N SER A 332 -27.55 4.77 -7.52
CA SER A 332 -28.59 4.86 -8.56
C SER A 332 -28.07 4.28 -9.88
N ASP A 333 -28.95 3.80 -10.75
CA ASP A 333 -28.55 3.25 -12.05
C ASP A 333 -27.75 4.27 -12.90
N LYS A 334 -28.08 5.56 -12.77
CA LYS A 334 -27.35 6.64 -13.44
C LYS A 334 -25.92 6.79 -12.89
N ASP A 335 -25.76 6.74 -11.56
CA ASP A 335 -24.47 6.89 -10.91
C ASP A 335 -23.60 5.65 -11.13
N LYS A 336 -24.19 4.45 -11.14
CA LYS A 336 -23.51 3.22 -11.51
C LYS A 336 -22.98 3.30 -12.96
N GLN A 337 -23.82 3.72 -13.90
CA GLN A 337 -23.39 3.86 -15.30
C GLN A 337 -22.30 4.92 -15.44
N ALA A 338 -22.45 6.09 -14.79
CA ALA A 338 -21.42 7.13 -14.79
C ALA A 338 -20.08 6.62 -14.22
N THR A 339 -20.14 5.80 -13.17
CA THR A 339 -18.95 5.17 -12.56
C THR A 339 -18.29 4.17 -13.51
N LEU A 340 -19.06 3.31 -14.16
CA LEU A 340 -18.55 2.35 -15.15
C LEU A 340 -17.94 3.04 -16.36
N ASP A 341 -18.56 4.13 -16.84
CA ASP A 341 -18.05 4.94 -17.93
C ASP A 341 -16.76 5.68 -17.54
N PHE A 342 -16.65 6.16 -16.31
CA PHE A 342 -15.43 6.76 -15.78
C PHE A 342 -14.30 5.73 -15.70
N ILE A 343 -14.54 4.55 -15.14
CA ILE A 343 -13.54 3.46 -15.08
C ILE A 343 -13.11 3.08 -16.50
N LYS A 344 -14.07 2.87 -17.42
CA LYS A 344 -13.75 2.55 -18.81
C LYS A 344 -12.91 3.64 -19.47
N TRP A 345 -13.23 4.92 -19.24
CA TRP A 345 -12.46 6.03 -19.77
C TRP A 345 -11.03 6.03 -19.21
N MET A 346 -10.84 5.82 -17.92
CA MET A 346 -9.51 5.76 -17.33
C MET A 346 -8.61 4.71 -17.98
N VAL A 347 -9.18 3.59 -18.44
CA VAL A 347 -8.41 2.49 -19.04
C VAL A 347 -8.41 2.48 -20.57
N THR A 348 -9.04 3.47 -21.24
CA THR A 348 -9.11 3.53 -22.72
C THR A 348 -8.66 4.86 -23.30
N ASP A 349 -8.71 5.96 -22.56
CA ASP A 349 -8.24 7.26 -23.00
C ASP A 349 -6.73 7.36 -22.86
N ASP A 350 -6.02 7.80 -23.90
CA ASP A 350 -4.56 7.78 -23.93
C ASP A 350 -3.92 8.71 -22.90
N GLU A 351 -4.54 9.85 -22.58
CA GLU A 351 -4.02 10.74 -21.54
C GLU A 351 -4.25 10.15 -20.15
N ALA A 352 -5.44 9.59 -19.90
CA ALA A 352 -5.75 8.92 -18.64
C ALA A 352 -4.85 7.69 -18.40
N LYS A 353 -4.60 6.89 -19.44
CA LYS A 353 -3.67 5.74 -19.36
C LYS A 353 -2.26 6.16 -18.98
N LYS A 354 -1.75 7.26 -19.53
CA LYS A 354 -0.43 7.80 -19.16
C LYS A 354 -0.37 8.24 -17.71
N ILE A 355 -1.43 8.89 -17.21
CA ILE A 355 -1.50 9.25 -15.78
C ILE A 355 -1.43 7.98 -14.92
N LEU A 356 -2.22 6.94 -15.22
CA LEU A 356 -2.20 5.69 -14.46
C LEU A 356 -0.83 4.99 -14.52
N SER A 357 -0.23 4.89 -15.70
CA SER A 357 0.99 4.10 -15.88
C SER A 357 2.28 4.89 -15.61
N GLN A 358 2.37 6.15 -16.05
CA GLN A 358 3.60 6.94 -15.98
C GLN A 358 3.64 7.83 -14.73
N ASP A 359 2.55 8.56 -14.44
CA ASP A 359 2.55 9.50 -13.32
C ASP A 359 2.29 8.79 -11.98
N MET A 360 1.38 7.80 -11.95
CA MET A 360 1.14 6.96 -10.78
C MET A 360 2.10 5.75 -10.70
N GLY A 361 2.74 5.38 -11.81
CA GLY A 361 3.70 4.27 -11.87
C GLY A 361 3.06 2.88 -11.81
N PHE A 362 1.77 2.75 -12.12
CA PHE A 362 1.05 1.48 -12.05
C PHE A 362 1.35 0.55 -13.23
N SER A 363 1.57 -0.72 -12.94
CA SER A 363 1.48 -1.79 -13.94
C SER A 363 0.03 -2.22 -14.05
N VAL A 364 -0.68 -1.67 -15.05
CA VAL A 364 -2.15 -1.78 -15.17
C VAL A 364 -2.52 -3.03 -15.97
N PRO A 365 -3.26 -4.02 -15.38
CA PRO A 365 -3.51 -5.31 -16.02
C PRO A 365 -4.70 -5.26 -17.00
N PHE A 366 -4.66 -4.32 -17.96
CA PHE A 366 -5.65 -4.17 -19.02
C PHE A 366 -4.96 -4.27 -20.38
N THR A 367 -5.59 -4.95 -21.34
CA THR A 367 -5.06 -5.14 -22.71
C THR A 367 -4.85 -3.82 -23.46
N THR A 368 -5.47 -2.75 -23.01
CA THR A 368 -5.27 -1.40 -23.54
C THR A 368 -3.94 -0.76 -23.16
N PHE A 369 -3.17 -1.38 -22.26
CA PHE A 369 -1.85 -0.93 -21.81
C PHE A 369 -0.68 -1.71 -22.43
N ASP A 370 -0.93 -2.51 -23.45
CA ASP A 370 0.13 -3.33 -24.10
C ASP A 370 1.18 -2.50 -24.87
N GLY A 371 0.91 -1.22 -25.15
CA GLY A 371 1.87 -0.33 -25.84
C GLY A 371 3.01 0.14 -24.94
N ASP A 372 4.22 0.26 -25.49
CA ASP A 372 5.40 0.74 -24.75
C ASP A 372 5.18 2.11 -24.09
N GLU A 373 4.38 2.98 -24.72
CA GLU A 373 4.01 4.30 -24.20
C GLU A 373 3.12 4.29 -22.96
N PHE A 374 2.58 3.13 -22.59
CA PHE A 374 1.74 2.95 -21.40
C PHE A 374 2.40 2.05 -20.35
N GLN A 375 3.68 1.75 -20.51
CA GLN A 375 4.42 1.04 -19.47
C GLN A 375 4.81 1.99 -18.33
N PRO A 376 4.86 1.51 -17.08
CA PRO A 376 5.24 2.33 -15.95
C PRO A 376 6.60 3.01 -16.12
N ASP A 377 6.66 4.32 -15.88
CA ASP A 377 7.93 5.05 -15.81
C ASP A 377 8.47 5.07 -14.37
N ASN A 378 8.37 3.95 -13.70
CA ASN A 378 8.85 3.73 -12.35
C ASN A 378 10.07 2.80 -12.40
N PRO A 379 11.28 3.28 -12.06
CA PRO A 379 12.49 2.46 -12.10
C PRO A 379 12.42 1.26 -11.16
N LEU A 380 11.76 1.36 -10.01
CA LEU A 380 11.58 0.24 -9.09
C LEU A 380 10.69 -0.85 -9.69
N THR A 381 9.61 -0.49 -10.39
CA THR A 381 8.77 -1.44 -11.12
C THR A 381 9.56 -2.15 -12.24
N LYS A 382 10.39 -1.41 -12.99
CA LYS A 382 11.25 -1.98 -14.02
C LYS A 382 12.25 -2.97 -13.43
N ILE A 383 12.87 -2.62 -12.29
CA ILE A 383 13.80 -3.50 -11.56
C ILE A 383 13.07 -4.75 -11.04
N ALA A 384 11.93 -4.61 -10.37
CA ALA A 384 11.19 -5.74 -9.84
C ALA A 384 10.80 -6.74 -10.95
N ARG A 385 10.32 -6.26 -12.08
CA ARG A 385 9.98 -7.10 -13.25
C ARG A 385 11.20 -7.77 -13.89
N SER A 386 12.39 -7.16 -13.83
CA SER A 386 13.61 -7.77 -14.39
C SER A 386 14.00 -9.07 -13.70
N TYR A 387 13.64 -9.24 -12.42
CA TYR A 387 13.90 -10.49 -11.70
C TYR A 387 13.22 -11.70 -12.35
N ALA A 388 11.97 -11.54 -12.83
CA ALA A 388 11.29 -12.61 -13.56
C ALA A 388 11.98 -12.92 -14.91
N ALA A 389 12.49 -11.90 -15.62
CA ALA A 389 13.26 -12.09 -16.85
C ALA A 389 14.59 -12.82 -16.59
N ASP A 390 15.18 -12.65 -15.41
CA ASP A 390 16.38 -13.36 -14.95
C ASP A 390 16.08 -14.75 -14.36
N GLY A 391 14.82 -15.22 -14.46
CA GLY A 391 14.40 -16.55 -14.01
C GLY A 391 14.21 -16.67 -12.50
N LYS A 392 14.10 -15.56 -11.78
CA LYS A 392 13.81 -15.54 -10.34
C LYS A 392 12.33 -15.76 -10.09
N ILE A 393 12.02 -16.38 -8.96
CA ILE A 393 10.65 -16.74 -8.56
C ILE A 393 10.04 -15.55 -7.79
N GLU A 394 8.92 -15.02 -8.28
CA GLU A 394 8.14 -14.04 -7.55
C GLU A 394 7.61 -14.64 -6.24
N VAL A 395 7.86 -13.96 -5.13
CA VAL A 395 7.25 -14.30 -3.85
C VAL A 395 5.80 -13.80 -3.87
N ARG A 396 4.83 -14.69 -3.74
CA ARG A 396 3.42 -14.32 -3.77
C ARG A 396 2.95 -13.81 -2.42
N SER A 397 2.20 -12.71 -2.44
CA SER A 397 1.50 -12.19 -1.27
C SER A 397 0.18 -12.93 -1.09
N PHE A 398 0.15 -13.90 -0.17
CA PHE A 398 -1.10 -14.56 0.20
C PHE A 398 -1.95 -13.66 1.09
N THR A 399 -3.28 -13.85 0.99
CA THR A 399 -4.23 -13.10 1.80
C THR A 399 -4.04 -13.40 3.30
N VAL A 400 -4.21 -12.36 4.11
CA VAL A 400 -4.21 -12.43 5.58
C VAL A 400 -5.66 -12.42 6.09
N PRO A 401 -5.93 -12.74 7.36
CA PRO A 401 -7.31 -12.82 7.86
C PRO A 401 -8.08 -11.51 7.71
N ASP A 402 -7.57 -10.44 8.30
CA ASP A 402 -8.21 -9.11 8.29
C ASP A 402 -7.28 -8.03 8.86
N GLN A 403 -7.80 -6.81 8.94
CA GLN A 403 -7.10 -5.67 9.54
C GLN A 403 -6.85 -5.87 11.04
N GLN A 404 -7.76 -6.54 11.77
CA GLN A 404 -7.57 -6.78 13.20
C GLN A 404 -6.35 -7.64 13.49
N TRP A 405 -6.13 -8.71 12.70
CA TRP A 405 -4.93 -9.51 12.81
C TRP A 405 -3.66 -8.68 12.54
N GLN A 406 -3.68 -7.83 11.53
CA GLN A 406 -2.55 -6.95 11.21
C GLN A 406 -2.27 -5.98 12.36
N ASP A 407 -3.31 -5.38 12.95
CA ASP A 407 -3.20 -4.43 14.06
C ASP A 407 -2.66 -5.12 15.32
N ASP A 408 -3.10 -6.35 15.61
CA ASP A 408 -2.61 -7.12 16.77
C ASP A 408 -1.14 -7.52 16.61
N VAL A 409 -0.71 -7.92 15.40
CA VAL A 409 0.70 -8.18 15.09
C VAL A 409 1.52 -6.90 15.22
N ALA A 410 1.03 -5.78 14.70
CA ALA A 410 1.70 -4.48 14.80
C ALA A 410 1.83 -4.03 16.26
N ALA A 411 0.79 -4.17 17.07
CA ALA A 411 0.84 -3.83 18.50
C ALA A 411 1.90 -4.67 19.24
N ALA A 412 1.97 -5.96 18.94
CA ALA A 412 2.97 -6.85 19.52
C ALA A 412 4.41 -6.50 19.08
N LEU A 413 4.60 -6.09 17.81
CA LEU A 413 5.89 -5.60 17.30
C LEU A 413 6.32 -4.29 17.99
N ILE A 414 5.39 -3.36 18.24
CA ILE A 414 5.66 -2.13 19.01
C ILE A 414 6.14 -2.46 20.41
N GLU A 415 5.42 -3.33 21.15
CA GLU A 415 5.83 -3.73 22.48
C GLU A 415 7.21 -4.40 22.49
N TYR A 416 7.48 -5.24 21.48
CA TYR A 416 8.76 -5.90 21.31
C TYR A 416 9.89 -4.87 21.06
N ALA A 417 9.72 -3.98 20.11
CA ALA A 417 10.70 -2.95 19.76
C ALA A 417 11.02 -2.03 20.97
N GLN A 418 9.99 -1.67 21.75
CA GLN A 418 10.13 -0.84 22.94
C GLN A 418 10.69 -1.58 24.17
N GLY A 419 10.89 -2.89 24.08
CA GLY A 419 11.34 -3.72 25.21
C GLY A 419 10.29 -3.88 26.33
N THR A 420 9.02 -3.61 26.04
CA THR A 420 7.87 -3.78 26.96
C THR A 420 7.17 -5.12 26.79
N GLY A 421 7.45 -5.83 25.71
CA GLY A 421 7.01 -7.18 25.39
C GLY A 421 8.18 -8.02 24.86
N ASP A 422 7.95 -9.32 24.76
CA ASP A 422 8.91 -10.25 24.16
C ASP A 422 8.38 -10.84 22.85
N TRP A 423 9.25 -11.53 22.10
CA TRP A 423 8.91 -12.11 20.79
C TRP A 423 7.81 -13.16 20.86
N SER A 424 7.56 -13.77 22.03
CA SER A 424 6.47 -14.74 22.18
C SER A 424 5.09 -14.11 22.00
N LYS A 425 4.93 -12.83 22.33
CA LYS A 425 3.71 -12.08 22.05
C LYS A 425 3.49 -11.89 20.54
N VAL A 426 4.56 -11.56 19.81
CA VAL A 426 4.49 -11.46 18.35
C VAL A 426 4.09 -12.81 17.73
N LYS A 427 4.72 -13.92 18.20
CA LYS A 427 4.34 -15.27 17.75
C LYS A 427 2.88 -15.60 18.04
N SER A 428 2.38 -15.26 19.24
CA SER A 428 0.98 -15.51 19.60
C SER A 428 0.02 -14.66 18.76
N ALA A 429 0.27 -13.37 18.60
CA ALA A 429 -0.53 -12.49 17.74
C ALA A 429 -0.55 -13.00 16.29
N TYR A 430 0.59 -13.42 15.78
CA TYR A 430 0.70 -13.93 14.41
C TYR A 430 0.00 -15.29 14.22
N VAL A 431 0.26 -16.30 15.09
CA VAL A 431 -0.18 -17.69 14.91
C VAL A 431 -1.57 -17.93 15.49
N ASP A 432 -1.78 -17.58 16.78
CA ASP A 432 -3.07 -17.80 17.45
C ASP A 432 -4.12 -16.81 16.94
N GLY A 433 -3.71 -15.55 16.70
CA GLY A 433 -4.53 -14.52 16.07
C GLY A 433 -5.00 -14.92 14.67
N TRP A 434 -4.11 -15.50 13.84
CA TRP A 434 -4.46 -16.02 12.51
C TRP A 434 -5.65 -16.98 12.56
N ALA A 435 -5.57 -17.99 13.42
CA ALA A 435 -6.65 -18.98 13.54
C ALA A 435 -7.94 -18.38 14.09
N THR A 436 -7.82 -17.43 15.03
CA THR A 436 -8.95 -16.73 15.63
C THR A 436 -9.69 -15.91 14.60
N GLU A 437 -8.98 -15.04 13.86
CA GLU A 437 -9.62 -14.15 12.91
C GLU A 437 -10.16 -14.87 11.67
N TRP A 438 -9.53 -15.94 11.18
CA TRP A 438 -10.14 -16.77 10.14
C TRP A 438 -11.42 -17.49 10.58
N ASN A 439 -11.53 -17.86 11.85
CA ASN A 439 -12.79 -18.42 12.37
C ASN A 439 -13.88 -17.35 12.49
N ASN A 440 -13.53 -16.16 12.99
CA ASN A 440 -14.44 -15.01 13.07
C ASN A 440 -14.94 -14.61 11.68
N ASN A 441 -14.03 -14.58 10.69
CA ASN A 441 -14.36 -14.24 9.31
C ASN A 441 -15.26 -15.29 8.67
N GLU A 442 -15.02 -16.59 8.87
CA GLU A 442 -15.91 -17.64 8.36
C GLU A 442 -17.33 -17.52 8.93
N GLU A 443 -17.45 -17.22 10.23
CA GLU A 443 -18.77 -17.01 10.87
C GLU A 443 -19.48 -15.77 10.30
N SER A 444 -18.77 -14.67 10.07
CA SER A 444 -19.35 -13.41 9.65
C SER A 444 -19.58 -13.29 8.15
N LEU A 445 -18.73 -13.91 7.33
CA LEU A 445 -18.70 -13.78 5.87
C LEU A 445 -19.25 -15.02 5.15
N GLY A 446 -19.41 -16.14 5.88
CA GLY A 446 -19.92 -17.40 5.36
C GLY A 446 -18.94 -18.16 4.43
N SER A 447 -17.73 -17.64 4.21
CA SER A 447 -16.72 -18.29 3.37
C SER A 447 -15.31 -17.86 3.74
N VAL A 448 -14.34 -18.69 3.37
CA VAL A 448 -12.90 -18.43 3.42
C VAL A 448 -12.29 -18.73 2.05
N PRO A 449 -11.06 -18.26 1.76
CA PRO A 449 -10.37 -18.59 0.51
C PRO A 449 -10.29 -20.10 0.28
N GLN A 450 -10.42 -20.51 -0.98
CA GLN A 450 -10.30 -21.91 -1.37
C GLN A 450 -8.82 -22.29 -1.46
N ALA A 451 -8.41 -23.30 -0.71
CA ALA A 451 -7.05 -23.84 -0.78
C ALA A 451 -6.80 -24.53 -2.14
N GLN A 452 -5.69 -24.20 -2.77
CA GLN A 452 -5.19 -24.85 -3.98
C GLN A 452 -3.80 -25.42 -3.70
N LYS A 453 -3.26 -26.25 -4.61
CA LYS A 453 -1.86 -26.66 -4.53
C LYS A 453 -0.96 -25.47 -4.89
N PHE A 454 0.11 -25.32 -4.13
CA PHE A 454 1.09 -24.26 -4.34
C PHE A 454 1.67 -24.24 -5.76
N ASP A 455 2.00 -25.41 -6.31
CA ASP A 455 2.63 -25.58 -7.64
C ASP A 455 1.66 -25.36 -8.83
N GLN A 456 0.35 -25.20 -8.60
CA GLN A 456 -0.65 -25.04 -9.67
C GLN A 456 -1.02 -23.61 -9.96
N GLN A 457 -0.38 -22.66 -9.32
CA GLN A 457 -0.51 -21.24 -9.60
C GLN A 457 0.75 -20.75 -10.34
N GLY A 458 0.84 -21.14 -11.62
CA GLY A 458 1.85 -20.65 -12.54
C GLY A 458 1.51 -19.28 -13.07
#